data_e858b6b2417943a93bbeb5ea8c42fab1
#
_entry.id   e858b6b2417943a93bbeb5ea8c42fab1
#
_cell.length_a   1.000
_cell.length_b   1.000
_cell.length_c   1.000
_cell.angle_alpha   90.00
_cell.angle_beta   90.00
_cell.angle_gamma   90.00
#
_symmetry.space_group_name_H-M   'P 1'
#
loop_
_entity.id
_entity.type
_entity.pdbx_description
1 polymer ?
#
loop_
_entity_poly.entity_id
_entity_poly.type
_entity_poly.pdbx_seq_one_letter_code
_entity_poly.pdbx_strand_id
1 'polypeptide(L)'
;MIRRLFLALAGLLVLTALGVAGTLVLDARPRATPVPVSSSPAAESSSDRTSSPAAAKSSASGGSRSAPASDLAREMDRLLTDGQADDAFWGALVQDLETGQILYERNPNKAFLPASNQKIVTTATALDLLGSTYRYETTLRFDGRTVDSVMTGDLIIDGSGDPTFGSVELRGADPLASWAEQLADMGVRRIEGRLIGDDNRFDDRPYPEGWDVDYITRQAGRYMGTSASGLSYSDNVVAVKISAARPGAPPNVRLRPAGTVKVRNEAQTSSRWRGSSVEVDRIFTGNTVHLTGTVARSYRGTVNVPVSNPTMFTLQSFVQELRAAGIETDVQVLDIDEVEEPPSDGKDLFMSLSPPLSEIIAVVNKRSNNFYAEQLFRTYGWGGSARGASKRTDAFLRRIGVDTRQLLVNDGSGLSRKDLVTPRAMVEVLAHMSDHPEKSAWFASLPQGGENNTTLEYRLHRTPVWAKTGSLRFVRALSGYAERPDGRRIAFAFFANNYTGPSYRVTRTIDDLVRKVAE
;
A
#
# COMPACT_ATOMS: atom_id res chain seq x y z
N MET A 1 1.19 -44.78 -38.31
CA MET A 1 0.42 -44.21 -37.17
C MET A 1 0.20 -42.71 -37.25
N ILE A 2 0.78 -42.02 -38.22
CA ILE A 2 0.75 -40.54 -38.38
C ILE A 2 -0.37 -40.08 -39.35
N ARG A 3 -0.99 -40.99 -40.12
CA ARG A 3 -2.03 -40.63 -41.10
C ARG A 3 -3.48 -40.61 -40.58
N ARG A 4 -3.72 -40.99 -39.33
CA ARG A 4 -5.07 -40.95 -38.70
C ARG A 4 -5.30 -39.73 -37.79
N LEU A 5 -4.29 -38.90 -37.56
CA LEU A 5 -4.40 -37.69 -36.73
C LEU A 5 -4.84 -36.44 -37.52
N PHE A 6 -4.64 -36.45 -38.84
CA PHE A 6 -4.96 -35.31 -39.73
C PHE A 6 -6.43 -35.25 -40.18
N LEU A 7 -7.19 -36.33 -40.03
CA LEU A 7 -8.61 -36.37 -40.41
C LEU A 7 -9.56 -35.99 -39.27
N ALA A 8 -9.08 -35.94 -38.03
CA ALA A 8 -9.86 -35.51 -36.87
C ALA A 8 -9.85 -33.98 -36.64
N LEU A 9 -8.84 -33.26 -37.17
CA LEU A 9 -8.78 -31.79 -37.05
C LEU A 9 -9.53 -31.05 -38.16
N ALA A 10 -9.81 -31.69 -39.29
CA ALA A 10 -10.59 -31.08 -40.39
C ALA A 10 -12.13 -31.15 -40.18
N GLY A 11 -12.59 -32.03 -39.27
CA GLY A 11 -14.02 -32.15 -38.95
C GLY A 11 -14.52 -31.16 -37.92
N LEU A 12 -13.64 -30.52 -37.16
CA LEU A 12 -14.02 -29.59 -36.07
C LEU A 12 -14.12 -28.13 -36.56
N LEU A 13 -13.59 -27.83 -37.74
CA LEU A 13 -13.58 -26.46 -38.31
C LEU A 13 -14.78 -26.15 -39.23
N VAL A 14 -15.62 -27.13 -39.56
CA VAL A 14 -16.79 -26.95 -40.41
C VAL A 14 -18.12 -26.84 -39.62
N LEU A 15 -18.11 -27.17 -38.33
CA LEU A 15 -19.31 -27.11 -37.47
C LEU A 15 -19.47 -25.81 -36.69
N THR A 16 -18.51 -24.88 -36.74
CA THR A 16 -18.59 -23.55 -36.08
C THR A 16 -19.01 -22.40 -36.99
N ALA A 17 -19.34 -22.67 -38.29
CA ALA A 17 -19.71 -21.61 -39.26
C ALA A 17 -21.22 -21.53 -39.58
N LEU A 18 -22.09 -22.30 -38.93
CA LEU A 18 -23.54 -22.36 -39.25
C LEU A 18 -24.49 -22.10 -38.07
N GLY A 19 -24.05 -21.38 -37.03
CA GLY A 19 -24.87 -21.18 -35.83
C GLY A 19 -24.91 -19.75 -35.29
N VAL A 20 -24.79 -18.69 -36.09
CA VAL A 20 -25.05 -17.31 -35.64
C VAL A 20 -25.79 -16.54 -36.73
N ALA A 21 -27.09 -16.77 -36.85
CA ALA A 21 -28.05 -15.88 -37.49
C ALA A 21 -29.26 -15.76 -36.56
N GLY A 22 -29.16 -14.96 -35.52
CA GLY A 22 -30.22 -14.67 -34.56
C GLY A 22 -30.09 -13.21 -34.11
N THR A 23 -30.81 -12.34 -34.82
CA THR A 23 -31.37 -11.02 -34.43
C THR A 23 -30.58 -10.18 -33.40
N LEU A 24 -29.72 -9.29 -33.90
CA LEU A 24 -29.34 -8.06 -33.21
C LEU A 24 -30.55 -7.10 -33.23
N VAL A 25 -31.22 -6.95 -32.10
CA VAL A 25 -32.07 -5.77 -31.82
C VAL A 25 -31.12 -4.70 -31.27
N LEU A 26 -30.83 -3.72 -32.13
CA LEU A 26 -30.13 -2.50 -31.78
C LEU A 26 -31.06 -1.59 -30.98
N ASP A 27 -30.88 -1.52 -29.70
CA ASP A 27 -31.50 -0.50 -28.85
C ASP A 27 -30.72 0.80 -29.02
N ALA A 28 -31.29 1.73 -29.77
CA ALA A 28 -30.72 3.02 -30.10
C ALA A 28 -30.87 3.99 -28.91
N ARG A 29 -29.82 4.19 -28.12
CA ARG A 29 -29.76 5.34 -27.22
C ARG A 29 -29.41 6.61 -27.98
N PRO A 30 -30.08 7.75 -27.70
CA PRO A 30 -29.87 8.98 -28.46
C PRO A 30 -28.46 9.55 -28.19
N ARG A 31 -27.74 9.79 -29.27
CA ARG A 31 -26.49 10.56 -29.27
C ARG A 31 -26.78 12.01 -28.90
N ALA A 32 -26.12 12.52 -27.89
CA ALA A 32 -26.07 13.96 -27.62
C ALA A 32 -25.36 14.67 -28.79
N THR A 33 -26.02 15.64 -29.37
CA THR A 33 -25.49 16.56 -30.38
C THR A 33 -24.45 17.50 -29.78
N PRO A 34 -23.33 17.75 -30.44
CA PRO A 34 -22.37 18.75 -29.98
C PRO A 34 -22.92 20.18 -30.24
N VAL A 35 -22.79 21.02 -29.21
CA VAL A 35 -23.10 22.46 -29.28
C VAL A 35 -22.01 23.14 -30.13
N PRO A 36 -22.33 24.00 -31.08
CA PRO A 36 -21.32 24.70 -31.87
C PRO A 36 -20.65 25.81 -31.08
N VAL A 37 -19.32 25.80 -31.12
CA VAL A 37 -18.47 26.90 -30.61
C VAL A 37 -18.57 28.05 -31.60
N SER A 38 -19.08 29.20 -31.17
CA SER A 38 -19.13 30.42 -31.95
C SER A 38 -17.72 31.02 -32.05
N SER A 39 -17.25 31.16 -33.27
CA SER A 39 -16.07 31.93 -33.63
C SER A 39 -16.39 33.43 -33.64
N SER A 40 -15.69 34.22 -32.85
CA SER A 40 -15.67 35.70 -33.00
C SER A 40 -14.64 36.12 -34.04
N PRO A 41 -14.94 37.16 -34.83
CA PRO A 41 -14.14 37.50 -35.99
C PRO A 41 -12.90 38.37 -35.66
N ALA A 42 -11.89 38.18 -36.49
CA ALA A 42 -10.71 39.01 -36.59
C ALA A 42 -11.04 40.44 -37.01
N ALA A 43 -10.44 41.44 -36.39
CA ALA A 43 -10.42 42.78 -36.89
C ALA A 43 -9.02 43.10 -37.44
N GLU A 44 -9.06 43.55 -38.66
CA GLU A 44 -7.92 43.91 -39.50
C GLU A 44 -7.25 45.22 -39.07
N SER A 45 -6.00 45.28 -39.47
CA SER A 45 -5.00 46.34 -39.40
C SER A 45 -5.44 47.72 -39.89
N SER A 46 -4.87 48.77 -39.26
CA SER A 46 -4.37 49.93 -40.03
C SER A 46 -3.17 50.56 -39.31
N SER A 47 -2.13 50.68 -40.11
CA SER A 47 -0.90 51.44 -39.87
C SER A 47 -1.18 52.91 -39.65
N ASP A 48 -0.47 53.59 -38.71
CA ASP A 48 0.32 54.77 -39.12
C ASP A 48 1.42 55.15 -38.15
N ARG A 49 2.46 55.67 -38.73
CA ARG A 49 3.75 56.09 -38.13
C ARG A 49 3.58 57.38 -37.35
N THR A 50 4.36 57.59 -36.29
CA THR A 50 5.50 58.53 -36.22
C THR A 50 5.90 58.86 -34.79
N SER A 51 7.20 59.07 -34.64
CA SER A 51 7.94 59.84 -33.63
C SER A 51 8.30 59.20 -32.31
N SER A 52 9.55 58.74 -32.27
CA SER A 52 10.42 58.84 -31.08
C SER A 52 10.76 60.30 -30.79
N PRO A 53 10.99 60.74 -29.54
CA PRO A 53 12.28 60.52 -28.91
C PRO A 53 12.30 60.42 -27.37
N ALA A 54 13.48 60.11 -26.90
CA ALA A 54 14.07 60.43 -25.61
C ALA A 54 14.27 59.28 -24.62
N ALA A 55 15.52 58.92 -24.55
CA ALA A 55 16.15 58.11 -23.52
C ALA A 55 15.84 58.60 -22.10
N ALA A 56 15.35 57.70 -21.27
CA ALA A 56 15.52 57.79 -19.83
C ALA A 56 16.36 56.61 -19.36
N LYS A 57 17.58 56.88 -19.00
CA LYS A 57 18.46 55.97 -18.28
C LYS A 57 17.80 55.66 -16.94
N SER A 58 17.33 54.43 -16.76
CA SER A 58 17.06 53.88 -15.44
C SER A 58 18.16 52.88 -15.10
N SER A 59 19.12 53.41 -14.38
CA SER A 59 20.08 52.65 -13.60
C SER A 59 19.36 52.10 -12.38
N ALA A 60 19.24 50.78 -12.28
CA ALA A 60 19.21 50.08 -11.00
C ALA A 60 19.34 48.58 -11.25
N SER A 61 20.56 48.13 -11.46
CA SER A 61 20.93 46.77 -11.11
C SER A 61 20.99 46.68 -9.59
N GLY A 62 19.86 46.48 -8.97
CA GLY A 62 19.79 46.00 -7.60
C GLY A 62 20.15 44.52 -7.59
N GLY A 63 21.45 44.21 -7.55
CA GLY A 63 21.90 42.88 -7.17
C GLY A 63 21.38 42.60 -5.77
N SER A 64 20.41 41.70 -5.67
CA SER A 64 20.03 41.06 -4.42
C SER A 64 21.32 40.40 -3.89
N ARG A 65 22.01 41.07 -2.97
CA ARG A 65 23.00 40.41 -2.14
C ARG A 65 22.23 39.39 -1.33
N SER A 66 22.30 38.10 -1.74
CA SER A 66 21.86 36.99 -0.89
C SER A 66 22.54 37.15 0.47
N ALA A 67 21.75 37.18 1.54
CA ALA A 67 22.29 37.13 2.89
C ALA A 67 23.30 35.97 2.98
N PRO A 68 24.40 36.11 3.72
CA PRO A 68 25.39 35.05 3.84
C PRO A 68 24.66 33.79 4.32
N ALA A 69 24.87 32.66 3.61
CA ALA A 69 24.28 31.37 3.98
C ALA A 69 24.58 31.09 5.45
N SER A 70 23.58 30.65 6.21
CA SER A 70 23.77 30.27 7.61
C SER A 70 24.82 29.16 7.74
N ASP A 71 25.47 29.06 8.90
CA ASP A 71 26.45 27.97 9.15
C ASP A 71 25.83 26.61 8.88
N LEU A 72 24.59 26.40 9.30
CA LEU A 72 23.83 25.20 9.01
C LEU A 72 23.71 24.92 7.51
N ALA A 73 23.32 25.92 6.72
CA ALA A 73 23.14 25.76 5.27
C ALA A 73 24.46 25.39 4.57
N ARG A 74 25.58 26.02 4.96
CA ARG A 74 26.90 25.68 4.41
C ARG A 74 27.33 24.25 4.75
N GLU A 75 27.05 23.79 5.98
CA GLU A 75 27.41 22.46 6.42
C GLU A 75 26.53 21.39 5.73
N MET A 76 25.23 21.65 5.55
CA MET A 76 24.34 20.76 4.81
C MET A 76 24.73 20.66 3.34
N ASP A 77 25.08 21.78 2.69
CA ASP A 77 25.58 21.74 1.31
C ASP A 77 26.85 20.90 1.20
N ARG A 78 27.79 21.04 2.14
CA ARG A 78 29.00 20.22 2.17
C ARG A 78 28.69 18.73 2.30
N LEU A 79 27.77 18.33 3.19
CA LEU A 79 27.35 16.92 3.33
C LEU A 79 26.74 16.36 2.05
N LEU A 80 26.08 17.19 1.25
CA LEU A 80 25.41 16.77 0.01
C LEU A 80 26.34 16.81 -1.22
N THR A 81 27.40 17.61 -1.23
CA THR A 81 28.31 17.78 -2.37
C THR A 81 29.61 17.01 -2.23
N ASP A 82 30.19 17.00 -1.01
CA ASP A 82 31.49 16.37 -0.73
C ASP A 82 31.32 15.03 -0.02
N GLY A 83 30.07 14.61 0.17
CA GLY A 83 29.70 13.40 0.91
C GLY A 83 29.86 12.11 0.10
N GLN A 84 29.63 10.98 0.77
CA GLN A 84 29.72 9.65 0.14
C GLN A 84 28.58 9.31 -0.83
N ALA A 85 27.64 10.24 -1.05
CA ALA A 85 26.43 10.10 -1.86
C ALA A 85 26.19 11.31 -2.78
N ASP A 86 27.28 11.86 -3.32
CA ASP A 86 27.29 12.98 -4.25
C ASP A 86 26.66 12.65 -5.62
N ASP A 87 26.59 11.36 -5.97
CA ASP A 87 25.93 10.84 -7.17
C ASP A 87 24.38 10.86 -7.10
N ALA A 88 23.79 11.14 -5.92
CA ALA A 88 22.36 11.17 -5.76
C ALA A 88 21.73 12.50 -6.22
N PHE A 89 20.53 12.42 -6.80
CA PHE A 89 19.69 13.60 -7.00
C PHE A 89 18.98 13.95 -5.70
N TRP A 90 19.40 15.05 -5.07
CA TRP A 90 18.96 15.45 -3.75
C TRP A 90 17.83 16.48 -3.78
N GLY A 91 16.80 16.22 -2.94
CA GLY A 91 15.77 17.16 -2.55
C GLY A 91 15.77 17.33 -1.03
N ALA A 92 15.70 18.57 -0.56
CA ALA A 92 15.68 18.89 0.85
C ALA A 92 14.85 20.14 1.16
N LEU A 93 14.16 20.12 2.30
CA LEU A 93 13.62 21.29 2.95
C LEU A 93 13.69 21.11 4.46
N VAL A 94 14.12 22.16 5.16
CA VAL A 94 14.18 22.22 6.63
C VAL A 94 13.52 23.52 7.08
N GLN A 95 12.51 23.43 7.93
CA GLN A 95 11.71 24.55 8.39
C GLN A 95 11.55 24.54 9.91
N ASP A 96 11.80 25.67 10.53
CA ASP A 96 11.45 25.94 11.91
C ASP A 96 9.93 26.12 12.02
N LEU A 97 9.26 25.29 12.83
CA LEU A 97 7.79 25.29 12.91
C LEU A 97 7.24 26.43 13.77
N GLU A 98 8.03 27.00 14.68
CA GLU A 98 7.61 28.12 15.52
C GLU A 98 7.62 29.43 14.73
N THR A 99 8.67 29.65 13.95
CA THR A 99 8.88 30.91 13.22
C THR A 99 8.42 30.85 11.76
N GLY A 100 8.21 29.64 11.21
CA GLY A 100 7.97 29.42 9.79
C GLY A 100 9.21 29.63 8.91
N GLN A 101 10.39 29.92 9.49
CA GLN A 101 11.61 30.21 8.75
C GLN A 101 12.14 28.95 8.06
N ILE A 102 12.48 29.08 6.76
CA ILE A 102 13.23 28.07 6.04
C ILE A 102 14.71 28.18 6.44
N LEU A 103 15.21 27.11 7.05
CA LEU A 103 16.60 27.02 7.52
C LEU A 103 17.53 26.48 6.44
N TYR A 104 17.02 25.59 5.58
CA TYR A 104 17.74 25.04 4.44
C TYR A 104 16.78 24.56 3.35
N GLU A 105 17.16 24.73 2.09
CA GLU A 105 16.43 24.16 0.96
C GLU A 105 17.37 23.76 -0.20
N ARG A 106 17.06 22.63 -0.84
CA ARG A 106 17.70 22.17 -2.08
C ARG A 106 16.65 21.46 -2.94
N ASN A 107 16.44 21.93 -4.16
CA ASN A 107 15.41 21.43 -5.05
C ASN A 107 14.00 21.29 -4.38
N PRO A 108 13.55 22.26 -3.56
CA PRO A 108 12.38 22.09 -2.69
C PRO A 108 11.08 21.85 -3.46
N ASN A 109 11.00 22.36 -4.70
CA ASN A 109 9.82 22.26 -5.57
C ASN A 109 10.00 21.24 -6.71
N LYS A 110 11.08 20.44 -6.71
CA LYS A 110 11.24 19.34 -7.67
C LYS A 110 10.57 18.08 -7.16
N ALA A 111 10.00 17.32 -8.10
CA ALA A 111 9.33 16.05 -7.80
C ALA A 111 10.33 14.91 -7.59
N PHE A 112 10.13 14.13 -6.55
CA PHE A 112 10.91 12.96 -6.16
C PHE A 112 10.02 11.76 -5.95
N LEU A 113 10.54 10.56 -6.18
CA LEU A 113 9.95 9.33 -5.70
C LEU A 113 10.03 9.31 -4.17
N PRO A 114 8.90 9.28 -3.45
CA PRO A 114 8.88 9.35 -1.98
C PRO A 114 9.25 8.02 -1.32
N ALA A 115 9.09 6.90 -2.02
CA ALA A 115 9.05 5.60 -1.39
C ALA A 115 8.07 5.61 -0.20
N SER A 116 8.36 4.89 0.89
CA SER A 116 7.44 4.83 2.04
C SER A 116 7.25 6.16 2.80
N ASN A 117 7.88 7.28 2.39
CA ASN A 117 7.47 8.60 2.88
C ASN A 117 6.07 9.00 2.38
N GLN A 118 5.57 8.36 1.32
CA GLN A 118 4.17 8.48 0.90
C GLN A 118 3.18 8.21 2.05
N LYS A 119 3.53 7.32 2.98
CA LYS A 119 2.73 6.99 4.16
C LYS A 119 2.47 8.18 5.10
N ILE A 120 3.34 9.19 5.10
CA ILE A 120 3.09 10.48 5.79
C ILE A 120 1.84 11.12 5.22
N VAL A 121 1.76 11.26 3.90
CA VAL A 121 0.59 11.85 3.22
C VAL A 121 -0.64 10.99 3.44
N THR A 122 -0.53 9.67 3.31
CA THR A 122 -1.64 8.72 3.49
C THR A 122 -2.21 8.78 4.91
N THR A 123 -1.36 8.73 5.93
CA THR A 123 -1.81 8.72 7.33
C THR A 123 -2.28 10.08 7.81
N ALA A 124 -1.69 11.18 7.31
CA ALA A 124 -2.20 12.53 7.55
C ALA A 124 -3.61 12.72 6.96
N THR A 125 -3.80 12.33 5.69
CA THR A 125 -5.12 12.38 5.02
C THR A 125 -6.15 11.54 5.77
N ALA A 126 -5.77 10.35 6.22
CA ALA A 126 -6.67 9.45 6.94
C ALA A 126 -7.09 10.02 8.30
N LEU A 127 -6.14 10.55 9.09
CA LEU A 127 -6.46 11.20 10.38
C LEU A 127 -7.38 12.39 10.20
N ASP A 128 -7.14 13.21 9.19
CA ASP A 128 -7.96 14.39 8.91
C ASP A 128 -9.39 14.03 8.47
N LEU A 129 -9.56 12.94 7.70
CA LEU A 129 -10.86 12.57 7.14
C LEU A 129 -11.68 11.64 8.03
N LEU A 130 -11.03 10.78 8.82
CA LEU A 130 -11.67 9.72 9.59
C LEU A 130 -11.59 9.94 11.10
N GLY A 131 -10.58 10.67 11.59
CA GLY A 131 -10.28 10.82 13.02
C GLY A 131 -9.56 9.60 13.62
N SER A 132 -8.86 9.81 14.75
CA SER A 132 -8.04 8.78 15.40
C SER A 132 -8.83 7.62 16.00
N THR A 133 -10.13 7.84 16.27
CA THR A 133 -11.03 6.85 16.90
C THR A 133 -11.76 5.97 15.90
N TYR A 134 -11.65 6.23 14.60
CA TYR A 134 -12.29 5.42 13.56
C TYR A 134 -11.92 3.94 13.71
N ARG A 135 -12.90 3.05 13.50
CA ARG A 135 -12.75 1.59 13.51
C ARG A 135 -13.43 0.98 12.31
N TYR A 136 -12.88 -0.13 11.84
CA TYR A 136 -13.50 -0.98 10.84
C TYR A 136 -14.45 -1.98 11.52
N GLU A 137 -15.52 -2.33 10.82
CA GLU A 137 -16.54 -3.27 11.27
C GLU A 137 -16.71 -4.37 10.21
N THR A 138 -16.18 -5.56 10.47
CA THR A 138 -16.37 -6.73 9.60
C THR A 138 -17.42 -7.62 10.22
N THR A 139 -18.47 -7.96 9.46
CA THR A 139 -19.67 -8.63 9.99
C THR A 139 -19.88 -10.00 9.37
N LEU A 140 -20.25 -10.98 10.17
CA LEU A 140 -20.78 -12.26 9.72
C LEU A 140 -22.30 -12.20 9.77
N ARG A 141 -22.95 -12.36 8.61
CA ARG A 141 -24.42 -12.35 8.46
C ARG A 141 -24.94 -13.73 8.04
N PHE A 142 -26.20 -14.00 8.33
CA PHE A 142 -26.87 -15.23 7.93
C PHE A 142 -28.26 -14.92 7.36
N ASP A 143 -28.48 -15.40 6.15
CA ASP A 143 -29.77 -15.40 5.46
C ASP A 143 -30.23 -16.85 5.26
N GLY A 144 -31.11 -17.32 6.14
CA GLY A 144 -31.54 -18.71 6.13
C GLY A 144 -32.30 -19.15 7.39
N ARG A 145 -32.30 -20.44 7.62
CA ARG A 145 -32.96 -21.03 8.78
C ARG A 145 -32.05 -22.03 9.51
N THR A 146 -32.23 -22.16 10.81
CA THR A 146 -31.54 -23.16 11.63
C THR A 146 -32.58 -24.14 12.17
N VAL A 147 -32.41 -25.44 11.87
CA VAL A 147 -33.27 -26.55 12.33
C VAL A 147 -32.38 -27.68 12.78
N ASP A 148 -32.62 -28.24 13.96
CA ASP A 148 -31.91 -29.41 14.51
C ASP A 148 -30.37 -29.30 14.39
N SER A 149 -29.79 -28.15 14.74
CA SER A 149 -28.36 -27.86 14.68
C SER A 149 -27.78 -27.74 13.27
N VAL A 150 -28.59 -27.67 12.23
CA VAL A 150 -28.21 -27.45 10.84
C VAL A 150 -28.62 -26.05 10.42
N MET A 151 -27.64 -25.24 9.97
CA MET A 151 -27.87 -23.95 9.32
C MET A 151 -27.96 -24.17 7.81
N THR A 152 -29.09 -23.80 7.19
CA THR A 152 -29.31 -23.92 5.75
C THR A 152 -29.63 -22.56 5.16
N GLY A 153 -28.82 -22.10 4.23
CA GLY A 153 -28.94 -20.79 3.58
C GLY A 153 -27.57 -20.16 3.31
N ASP A 154 -27.54 -18.82 3.29
CA ASP A 154 -26.35 -18.04 2.96
C ASP A 154 -25.67 -17.52 4.24
N LEU A 155 -24.42 -17.86 4.39
CA LEU A 155 -23.54 -17.27 5.39
C LEU A 155 -22.63 -16.27 4.68
N ILE A 156 -22.67 -14.98 5.10
CA ILE A 156 -22.04 -13.88 4.38
C ILE A 156 -21.02 -13.21 5.29
N ILE A 157 -19.79 -13.05 4.82
CA ILE A 157 -18.78 -12.19 5.47
C ILE A 157 -18.75 -10.87 4.72
N ASP A 158 -19.23 -9.81 5.39
CA ASP A 158 -19.24 -8.44 4.87
C ASP A 158 -17.94 -7.73 5.27
N GLY A 159 -17.09 -7.48 4.30
CA GLY A 159 -15.76 -6.92 4.47
C GLY A 159 -15.76 -5.40 4.46
N SER A 160 -15.18 -4.79 5.50
CA SER A 160 -15.09 -3.34 5.65
C SER A 160 -13.79 -2.71 5.11
N GLY A 161 -12.87 -3.51 4.60
CA GLY A 161 -11.51 -3.10 4.26
C GLY A 161 -10.56 -3.09 5.45
N ASP A 162 -10.89 -3.79 6.54
CA ASP A 162 -10.08 -3.87 7.76
C ASP A 162 -8.72 -4.54 7.51
N PRO A 163 -7.59 -3.81 7.64
CA PRO A 163 -6.26 -4.41 7.52
C PRO A 163 -5.88 -5.29 8.70
N THR A 164 -6.63 -5.20 9.82
CA THR A 164 -6.26 -5.86 11.08
C THR A 164 -6.95 -7.20 11.27
N PHE A 165 -7.92 -7.56 10.41
CA PHE A 165 -8.71 -8.79 10.51
C PHE A 165 -7.82 -10.04 10.40
N GLY A 166 -7.59 -10.70 11.52
CA GLY A 166 -6.67 -11.84 11.64
C GLY A 166 -5.19 -11.52 11.44
N SER A 167 -4.80 -10.24 11.45
CA SER A 167 -3.42 -9.82 11.26
C SER A 167 -2.53 -10.16 12.46
N VAL A 168 -1.27 -10.51 12.16
CA VAL A 168 -0.24 -10.79 13.19
C VAL A 168 0.43 -9.54 13.74
N GLU A 169 0.26 -8.39 13.10
CA GLU A 169 0.89 -7.11 13.49
C GLU A 169 0.29 -6.53 14.79
N LEU A 170 -1.02 -6.65 14.94
CA LEU A 170 -1.76 -6.26 16.14
C LEU A 170 -2.30 -7.54 16.79
N ARG A 171 -1.75 -7.88 17.95
CA ARG A 171 -2.09 -9.12 18.67
C ARG A 171 -3.55 -9.08 19.11
N GLY A 172 -4.30 -10.09 18.72
CA GLY A 172 -5.70 -10.31 19.11
C GLY A 172 -6.10 -11.76 18.93
N ALA A 173 -7.32 -12.12 19.33
CA ALA A 173 -7.91 -13.40 18.98
C ALA A 173 -8.16 -13.45 17.47
N ASP A 174 -8.02 -14.63 16.87
CA ASP A 174 -8.37 -14.84 15.47
C ASP A 174 -9.90 -14.70 15.31
N PRO A 175 -10.40 -13.74 14.53
CA PRO A 175 -11.84 -13.51 14.42
C PRO A 175 -12.57 -14.66 13.76
N LEU A 176 -11.99 -15.33 12.77
CA LEU A 176 -12.61 -16.47 12.10
C LEU A 176 -12.72 -17.68 13.03
N ALA A 177 -11.67 -17.97 13.80
CA ALA A 177 -11.69 -19.02 14.81
C ALA A 177 -12.73 -18.70 15.90
N SER A 178 -12.77 -17.45 16.39
CA SER A 178 -13.73 -16.99 17.38
C SER A 178 -15.19 -17.12 16.89
N TRP A 179 -15.47 -16.77 15.64
CA TRP A 179 -16.81 -16.93 15.07
C TRP A 179 -17.19 -18.41 14.91
N ALA A 180 -16.27 -19.26 14.50
CA ALA A 180 -16.50 -20.70 14.39
C ALA A 180 -16.80 -21.34 15.75
N GLU A 181 -16.05 -20.98 16.81
CA GLU A 181 -16.29 -21.40 18.18
C GLU A 181 -17.66 -20.94 18.68
N GLN A 182 -18.03 -19.67 18.46
CA GLN A 182 -19.35 -19.13 18.86
C GLN A 182 -20.50 -19.85 18.16
N LEU A 183 -20.38 -20.17 16.85
CA LEU A 183 -21.38 -20.96 16.14
C LEU A 183 -21.52 -22.37 16.74
N ALA A 184 -20.39 -23.01 17.09
CA ALA A 184 -20.40 -24.31 17.74
C ALA A 184 -21.06 -24.27 19.13
N ASP A 185 -20.79 -23.20 19.91
CA ASP A 185 -21.42 -22.97 21.24
C ASP A 185 -22.92 -22.69 21.14
N MET A 186 -23.36 -22.04 20.05
CA MET A 186 -24.81 -21.89 19.74
C MET A 186 -25.48 -23.21 19.36
N GLY A 187 -24.75 -24.31 19.30
CA GLY A 187 -25.25 -25.64 18.97
C GLY A 187 -25.26 -25.98 17.49
N VAL A 188 -24.67 -25.15 16.63
CA VAL A 188 -24.52 -25.44 15.19
C VAL A 188 -23.56 -26.62 15.02
N ARG A 189 -23.97 -27.63 14.25
CA ARG A 189 -23.16 -28.81 13.93
C ARG A 189 -22.92 -29.01 12.45
N ARG A 190 -23.72 -28.36 11.61
CA ARG A 190 -23.60 -28.45 10.17
C ARG A 190 -24.08 -27.14 9.51
N ILE A 191 -23.40 -26.73 8.45
CA ILE A 191 -23.77 -25.60 7.61
C ILE A 191 -23.88 -26.06 6.18
N GLU A 192 -25.01 -25.76 5.54
CA GLU A 192 -25.37 -26.13 4.16
C GLU A 192 -25.81 -24.88 3.39
N GLY A 193 -25.43 -24.79 2.10
CA GLY A 193 -25.81 -23.69 1.22
C GLY A 193 -24.61 -22.93 0.69
N ARG A 194 -24.58 -21.57 0.83
CA ARG A 194 -23.50 -20.75 0.30
C ARG A 194 -22.71 -20.06 1.44
N LEU A 195 -21.40 -19.98 1.27
CA LEU A 195 -20.52 -19.10 2.04
C LEU A 195 -20.01 -18.01 1.10
N ILE A 196 -20.45 -16.77 1.31
CA ILE A 196 -20.26 -15.65 0.41
C ILE A 196 -19.33 -14.63 1.06
N GLY A 197 -18.36 -14.12 0.31
CA GLY A 197 -17.53 -12.99 0.72
C GLY A 197 -17.98 -11.74 -0.01
N ASP A 198 -18.36 -10.71 0.73
CA ASP A 198 -18.65 -9.39 0.20
C ASP A 198 -17.43 -8.49 0.39
N ASP A 199 -16.73 -8.18 -0.68
CA ASP A 199 -15.57 -7.30 -0.70
C ASP A 199 -15.82 -5.99 -1.48
N ASN A 200 -17.05 -5.73 -1.87
CA ASN A 200 -17.49 -4.57 -2.65
C ASN A 200 -17.28 -3.21 -1.96
N ARG A 201 -16.72 -3.23 -0.74
CA ARG A 201 -16.20 -2.01 -0.10
C ARG A 201 -15.10 -1.36 -0.92
N PHE A 202 -14.32 -2.16 -1.68
CA PHE A 202 -13.28 -1.69 -2.60
C PHE A 202 -13.59 -2.08 -4.04
N ASP A 203 -12.90 -1.44 -5.00
CA ASP A 203 -12.98 -1.83 -6.41
C ASP A 203 -12.15 -3.11 -6.69
N ASP A 204 -12.44 -3.82 -7.80
CA ASP A 204 -11.81 -5.09 -8.20
C ASP A 204 -10.37 -4.95 -8.69
N ARG A 205 -9.71 -3.85 -8.40
CA ARG A 205 -8.32 -3.60 -8.79
C ARG A 205 -7.38 -3.84 -7.60
N PRO A 206 -6.93 -5.06 -7.36
CA PRO A 206 -6.21 -5.42 -6.14
C PRO A 206 -4.83 -4.76 -6.02
N TYR A 207 -4.25 -4.31 -7.13
CA TYR A 207 -2.92 -3.70 -7.17
C TYR A 207 -2.96 -2.31 -7.80
N PRO A 208 -2.36 -1.30 -7.14
CA PRO A 208 -2.17 0.02 -7.74
C PRO A 208 -1.24 -0.02 -8.96
N GLU A 209 -1.35 0.98 -9.79
CA GLU A 209 -0.43 1.16 -10.92
C GLU A 209 1.00 1.47 -10.44
N GLY A 210 1.99 0.92 -11.17
CA GLY A 210 3.40 1.21 -10.93
C GLY A 210 4.08 0.35 -9.85
N TRP A 211 3.41 -0.67 -9.35
CA TRP A 211 4.06 -1.69 -8.52
C TRP A 211 4.86 -2.66 -9.39
N ASP A 212 6.11 -2.92 -8.98
CA ASP A 212 6.93 -3.95 -9.63
C ASP A 212 6.36 -5.34 -9.33
N VAL A 213 6.36 -6.22 -10.33
CA VAL A 213 5.84 -7.60 -10.21
C VAL A 213 6.54 -8.36 -9.08
N ASP A 214 7.84 -8.14 -8.89
CA ASP A 214 8.62 -8.75 -7.80
C ASP A 214 8.04 -8.43 -6.41
N TYR A 215 7.41 -7.27 -6.21
CA TYR A 215 6.78 -6.93 -4.92
C TYR A 215 5.49 -7.72 -4.67
N ILE A 216 4.83 -8.16 -5.74
CA ILE A 216 3.53 -8.83 -5.70
C ILE A 216 3.69 -10.37 -5.61
N THR A 217 4.76 -10.92 -6.19
CA THR A 217 4.94 -12.37 -6.35
C THR A 217 5.98 -12.96 -5.43
N ARG A 218 6.99 -12.16 -5.08
CA ARG A 218 8.12 -12.65 -4.30
C ARG A 218 7.91 -12.47 -2.81
N GLN A 219 8.76 -13.21 -2.14
CA GLN A 219 8.92 -13.28 -0.71
C GLN A 219 8.62 -11.98 0.02
N ALA A 220 7.88 -12.16 1.08
CA ALA A 220 7.73 -11.21 2.15
C ALA A 220 9.05 -10.57 2.55
N GLY A 221 9.06 -9.32 2.57
CA GLY A 221 10.12 -8.49 3.05
C GLY A 221 9.59 -7.07 3.17
N ARG A 222 10.50 -6.14 3.41
CA ARG A 222 10.16 -4.72 3.56
C ARG A 222 9.34 -4.15 2.39
N TYR A 223 9.42 -4.76 1.22
CA TYR A 223 8.79 -4.29 -0.02
C TYR A 223 7.64 -5.17 -0.51
N MET A 224 7.13 -6.05 0.33
CA MET A 224 6.00 -6.89 -0.06
C MET A 224 4.77 -6.05 -0.35
N GLY A 225 4.18 -6.25 -1.52
CA GLY A 225 2.89 -5.71 -1.94
C GLY A 225 1.85 -6.82 -1.92
N THR A 226 0.94 -6.78 -0.96
CA THR A 226 -0.22 -7.67 -0.96
C THR A 226 -1.40 -7.00 -1.64
N SER A 227 -2.27 -7.80 -2.25
CA SER A 227 -3.51 -7.31 -2.85
C SER A 227 -4.38 -6.60 -1.82
N ALA A 228 -4.97 -5.46 -2.20
CA ALA A 228 -6.00 -4.82 -1.40
C ALA A 228 -7.37 -5.37 -1.79
N SER A 229 -8.24 -5.58 -0.79
CA SER A 229 -9.62 -6.03 -0.97
C SER A 229 -10.49 -5.53 0.17
N GLY A 230 -11.77 -5.32 -0.09
CA GLY A 230 -12.76 -5.02 0.94
C GLY A 230 -12.84 -6.11 2.01
N LEU A 231 -12.63 -7.36 1.63
CA LEU A 231 -12.52 -8.51 2.54
C LEU A 231 -11.09 -9.07 2.53
N SER A 232 -10.38 -8.86 3.61
CA SER A 232 -8.98 -9.27 3.80
C SER A 232 -8.80 -10.02 5.11
N TYR A 233 -7.88 -10.99 5.14
CA TYR A 233 -7.56 -11.78 6.32
C TYR A 233 -6.07 -12.10 6.39
N SER A 234 -5.50 -12.06 7.61
CA SER A 234 -4.10 -12.47 7.86
C SER A 234 -3.09 -11.79 6.91
N ASP A 235 -3.20 -10.45 6.77
CA ASP A 235 -2.36 -9.60 5.92
C ASP A 235 -2.37 -10.00 4.42
N ASN A 236 -3.34 -10.80 3.98
CA ASN A 236 -3.43 -11.40 2.64
C ASN A 236 -2.17 -12.20 2.26
N VAL A 237 -1.61 -12.92 3.23
CA VAL A 237 -0.45 -13.78 3.03
C VAL A 237 -0.68 -15.19 3.55
N VAL A 238 -0.07 -16.16 2.88
CA VAL A 238 0.07 -17.51 3.39
C VAL A 238 1.47 -17.71 3.95
N ALA A 239 1.56 -18.22 5.18
CA ALA A 239 2.83 -18.56 5.80
C ALA A 239 3.30 -19.93 5.32
N VAL A 240 4.37 -19.97 4.54
CA VAL A 240 5.03 -21.18 4.01
C VAL A 240 6.13 -21.59 4.99
N LYS A 241 5.86 -22.58 5.84
CA LYS A 241 6.85 -23.15 6.77
C LYS A 241 7.66 -24.22 6.07
N ILE A 242 8.97 -24.03 5.98
CA ILE A 242 9.90 -24.91 5.28
C ILE A 242 10.86 -25.51 6.31
N SER A 243 11.03 -26.83 6.27
CA SER A 243 12.03 -27.52 7.07
C SER A 243 12.76 -28.56 6.26
N ALA A 244 14.07 -28.70 6.52
CA ALA A 244 14.88 -29.70 5.84
C ALA A 244 14.34 -31.11 6.03
N ALA A 245 14.44 -31.93 4.98
CA ALA A 245 14.19 -33.37 4.99
C ALA A 245 15.55 -34.13 5.00
N ARG A 246 15.58 -35.40 4.58
CA ARG A 246 16.82 -36.12 4.32
C ARG A 246 17.56 -35.51 3.12
N PRO A 247 18.90 -35.55 3.08
CA PRO A 247 19.67 -35.06 1.95
C PRO A 247 19.22 -35.69 0.61
N GLY A 248 19.08 -34.87 -0.43
CA GLY A 248 18.59 -35.26 -1.73
C GLY A 248 17.08 -35.32 -1.89
N ALA A 249 16.30 -35.27 -0.78
CA ALA A 249 14.85 -35.20 -0.85
C ALA A 249 14.35 -33.74 -0.85
N PRO A 250 13.14 -33.48 -1.39
CA PRO A 250 12.50 -32.17 -1.25
C PRO A 250 12.30 -31.82 0.24
N PRO A 251 12.44 -30.54 0.64
CA PRO A 251 12.15 -30.11 2.00
C PRO A 251 10.65 -30.29 2.33
N ASN A 252 10.35 -30.47 3.61
CA ASN A 252 8.96 -30.48 4.08
C ASN A 252 8.40 -29.06 4.03
N VAL A 253 7.17 -28.93 3.52
CA VAL A 253 6.45 -27.66 3.42
C VAL A 253 5.10 -27.79 4.15
N ARG A 254 4.79 -26.80 4.98
CA ARG A 254 3.48 -26.66 5.64
C ARG A 254 2.98 -25.24 5.42
N LEU A 255 1.73 -25.12 5.03
CA LEU A 255 1.05 -23.84 4.83
C LEU A 255 0.22 -23.48 6.07
N ARG A 256 0.09 -22.18 6.33
CA ARG A 256 -0.88 -21.62 7.26
C ARG A 256 -1.52 -20.37 6.65
N PRO A 257 -2.84 -20.31 6.49
CA PRO A 257 -3.81 -21.42 6.57
C PRO A 257 -3.48 -22.54 5.60
N ALA A 258 -3.88 -23.78 5.90
CA ALA A 258 -3.67 -24.92 5.02
C ALA A 258 -4.69 -24.90 3.86
N GLY A 259 -4.38 -25.53 2.72
CA GLY A 259 -5.35 -25.75 1.62
C GLY A 259 -5.75 -24.50 0.82
N THR A 260 -5.24 -23.31 1.15
CA THR A 260 -5.60 -22.05 0.48
C THR A 260 -4.78 -21.78 -0.78
N VAL A 261 -3.62 -22.39 -0.92
CA VAL A 261 -2.74 -22.28 -2.10
C VAL A 261 -2.19 -23.66 -2.48
N LYS A 262 -1.84 -23.82 -3.76
CA LYS A 262 -1.11 -24.99 -4.26
C LYS A 262 0.39 -24.79 -4.05
N VAL A 263 1.14 -25.88 -3.84
CA VAL A 263 2.60 -25.86 -3.68
C VAL A 263 3.25 -26.69 -4.78
N ARG A 264 4.15 -26.06 -5.53
CA ARG A 264 5.08 -26.73 -6.44
C ARG A 264 6.46 -26.71 -5.81
N ASN A 265 6.90 -27.83 -5.24
CA ASN A 265 8.16 -27.93 -4.51
C ASN A 265 9.23 -28.61 -5.37
N GLU A 266 10.13 -27.84 -5.94
CA GLU A 266 11.28 -28.28 -6.73
C GLU A 266 12.61 -28.06 -5.98
N ALA A 267 12.56 -27.59 -4.74
CA ALA A 267 13.73 -27.41 -3.90
C ALA A 267 14.27 -28.76 -3.40
N GLN A 268 15.55 -28.80 -3.05
CA GLN A 268 16.20 -30.00 -2.52
C GLN A 268 16.89 -29.73 -1.18
N THR A 269 16.92 -30.73 -0.32
CA THR A 269 17.68 -30.67 0.93
C THR A 269 19.14 -31.03 0.65
N SER A 270 20.05 -30.09 0.94
CA SER A 270 21.51 -30.29 0.82
C SER A 270 22.04 -31.21 1.92
N SER A 271 23.14 -31.92 1.62
CA SER A 271 23.95 -32.61 2.66
C SER A 271 24.69 -31.64 3.58
N ARG A 272 24.87 -30.38 3.18
CA ARG A 272 25.54 -29.35 3.97
C ARG A 272 24.71 -28.90 5.16
N TRP A 273 25.37 -28.62 6.28
CA TRP A 273 24.72 -28.15 7.50
C TRP A 273 24.24 -26.70 7.40
N ARG A 274 24.94 -25.84 6.65
CA ARG A 274 24.64 -24.42 6.46
C ARG A 274 24.71 -24.06 4.97
N GLY A 275 24.19 -22.88 4.64
CA GLY A 275 24.15 -22.36 3.28
C GLY A 275 22.88 -22.82 2.54
N SER A 276 21.80 -22.06 2.66
CA SER A 276 20.56 -22.25 1.92
C SER A 276 20.45 -21.20 0.81
N SER A 277 19.93 -21.62 -0.33
CA SER A 277 19.61 -20.76 -1.48
C SER A 277 18.16 -21.00 -1.93
N VAL A 278 17.24 -21.24 -0.97
CA VAL A 278 15.82 -21.45 -1.28
C VAL A 278 15.17 -20.15 -1.73
N GLU A 279 14.49 -20.19 -2.85
CA GLU A 279 13.62 -19.13 -3.35
C GLU A 279 12.18 -19.60 -3.27
N VAL A 280 11.29 -18.69 -2.88
CA VAL A 280 9.86 -18.95 -2.71
C VAL A 280 9.09 -17.82 -3.38
N ASP A 281 8.38 -18.17 -4.44
CA ASP A 281 7.63 -17.20 -5.25
C ASP A 281 6.19 -17.69 -5.45
N ARG A 282 5.27 -16.77 -5.66
CA ARG A 282 3.93 -17.08 -6.17
C ARG A 282 3.92 -16.90 -7.68
N ILE A 283 3.35 -17.84 -8.41
CA ILE A 283 3.11 -17.66 -9.84
C ILE A 283 2.11 -16.51 -10.03
N PHE A 284 2.49 -15.48 -10.80
CA PHE A 284 1.73 -14.23 -10.92
C PHE A 284 0.26 -14.43 -11.32
N THR A 285 -0.01 -15.35 -12.24
CA THR A 285 -1.36 -15.61 -12.78
C THR A 285 -2.20 -16.56 -11.93
N GLY A 286 -1.78 -16.87 -10.69
CA GLY A 286 -2.52 -17.84 -9.88
C GLY A 286 -2.05 -17.92 -8.44
N ASN A 287 -2.64 -18.88 -7.73
CA ASN A 287 -2.41 -19.13 -6.30
C ASN A 287 -1.49 -20.33 -6.06
N THR A 288 -0.43 -20.49 -6.90
CA THR A 288 0.55 -21.56 -6.75
C THR A 288 1.86 -20.98 -6.22
N VAL A 289 2.30 -21.44 -5.07
CA VAL A 289 3.60 -21.15 -4.47
C VAL A 289 4.64 -22.09 -5.06
N HIS A 290 5.70 -21.57 -5.63
CA HIS A 290 6.80 -22.31 -6.22
C HIS A 290 8.04 -22.18 -5.33
N LEU A 291 8.61 -23.32 -4.94
CA LEU A 291 9.86 -23.42 -4.20
C LEU A 291 10.95 -23.99 -5.08
N THR A 292 12.08 -23.30 -5.15
CA THR A 292 13.27 -23.75 -5.89
C THR A 292 14.54 -23.62 -5.03
N GLY A 293 15.66 -24.15 -5.56
CA GLY A 293 16.96 -24.04 -4.91
C GLY A 293 17.26 -25.11 -3.87
N THR A 294 18.04 -24.77 -2.86
CA THR A 294 18.50 -25.74 -1.86
C THR A 294 18.32 -25.24 -0.43
N VAL A 295 17.95 -26.15 0.48
CA VAL A 295 17.90 -25.88 1.92
C VAL A 295 18.99 -26.68 2.63
N ALA A 296 19.70 -26.04 3.55
CA ALA A 296 20.67 -26.72 4.41
C ALA A 296 19.97 -27.68 5.39
N ARG A 297 20.70 -28.69 5.91
CA ARG A 297 20.15 -29.68 6.87
C ARG A 297 19.57 -29.07 8.14
N SER A 298 20.10 -27.92 8.57
CA SER A 298 19.63 -27.19 9.75
C SER A 298 18.49 -26.22 9.44
N TYR A 299 18.06 -26.10 8.19
CA TYR A 299 17.10 -25.08 7.79
C TYR A 299 15.72 -25.31 8.38
N ARG A 300 15.23 -24.30 9.07
CA ARG A 300 13.84 -24.13 9.50
C ARG A 300 13.49 -22.66 9.31
N GLY A 301 12.56 -22.37 8.45
CA GLY A 301 12.17 -20.99 8.15
C GLY A 301 10.70 -20.89 7.81
N THR A 302 10.17 -19.69 7.92
CA THR A 302 8.84 -19.33 7.43
C THR A 302 9.00 -18.18 6.44
N VAL A 303 8.33 -18.31 5.31
CA VAL A 303 8.25 -17.27 4.28
C VAL A 303 6.78 -16.94 4.09
N ASN A 304 6.43 -15.67 4.18
CA ASN A 304 5.09 -15.21 3.86
C ASN A 304 5.00 -14.90 2.37
N VAL A 305 3.97 -15.38 1.71
CA VAL A 305 3.74 -15.23 0.28
C VAL A 305 2.37 -14.58 0.07
N PRO A 306 2.26 -13.47 -0.70
CA PRO A 306 0.99 -12.84 -0.98
C PRO A 306 0.02 -13.77 -1.71
N VAL A 307 -1.26 -13.73 -1.35
CA VAL A 307 -2.32 -14.44 -2.09
C VAL A 307 -2.84 -13.59 -3.25
N SER A 308 -3.40 -14.22 -4.28
CA SER A 308 -3.93 -13.52 -5.46
C SER A 308 -5.39 -13.09 -5.31
N ASN A 309 -6.17 -13.81 -4.50
CA ASN A 309 -7.58 -13.53 -4.25
C ASN A 309 -7.82 -13.56 -2.72
N PRO A 310 -7.83 -12.39 -2.06
CA PRO A 310 -8.04 -12.27 -0.62
C PRO A 310 -9.40 -12.78 -0.15
N THR A 311 -10.45 -12.49 -0.90
CA THR A 311 -11.83 -12.87 -0.57
C THR A 311 -11.94 -14.39 -0.47
N MET A 312 -11.53 -15.12 -1.51
CA MET A 312 -11.50 -16.58 -1.49
C MET A 312 -10.55 -17.15 -0.44
N PHE A 313 -9.44 -16.47 -0.16
CA PHE A 313 -8.50 -16.86 0.90
C PHE A 313 -9.16 -16.76 2.29
N THR A 314 -9.90 -15.69 2.55
CA THR A 314 -10.65 -15.47 3.80
C THR A 314 -11.72 -16.56 3.98
N LEU A 315 -12.54 -16.78 2.95
CA LEU A 315 -13.62 -17.78 3.00
C LEU A 315 -13.09 -19.22 3.21
N GLN A 316 -12.04 -19.60 2.47
CA GLN A 316 -11.42 -20.91 2.63
C GLN A 316 -10.78 -21.08 4.02
N SER A 317 -10.24 -20.00 4.59
CA SER A 317 -9.75 -20.01 5.96
C SER A 317 -10.88 -20.22 6.95
N PHE A 318 -12.02 -19.55 6.76
CA PHE A 318 -13.18 -19.71 7.63
C PHE A 318 -13.76 -21.14 7.58
N VAL A 319 -13.83 -21.75 6.40
CA VAL A 319 -14.22 -23.18 6.29
C VAL A 319 -13.31 -24.09 7.13
N GLN A 320 -12.02 -23.79 7.22
CA GLN A 320 -11.09 -24.56 8.04
C GLN A 320 -11.35 -24.35 9.53
N GLU A 321 -11.62 -23.13 9.96
CA GLU A 321 -11.92 -22.82 11.36
C GLU A 321 -13.27 -23.44 11.79
N LEU A 322 -14.29 -23.41 10.91
CA LEU A 322 -15.55 -24.11 11.15
C LEU A 322 -15.35 -25.63 11.38
N ARG A 323 -14.54 -26.27 10.52
CA ARG A 323 -14.19 -27.68 10.66
C ARG A 323 -13.39 -27.98 11.91
N ALA A 324 -12.45 -27.07 12.27
CA ALA A 324 -11.67 -27.18 13.49
C ALA A 324 -12.54 -27.06 14.76
N ALA A 325 -13.62 -26.28 14.71
CA ALA A 325 -14.64 -26.17 15.75
C ALA A 325 -15.65 -27.33 15.77
N GLY A 326 -15.49 -28.32 14.88
CA GLY A 326 -16.35 -29.51 14.80
C GLY A 326 -17.66 -29.30 14.03
N ILE A 327 -17.74 -28.28 13.19
CA ILE A 327 -18.89 -27.99 12.34
C ILE A 327 -18.64 -28.60 10.95
N GLU A 328 -19.52 -29.50 10.51
CA GLU A 328 -19.52 -30.01 9.15
C GLU A 328 -19.91 -28.88 8.17
N THR A 329 -19.19 -28.77 7.07
CA THR A 329 -19.43 -27.74 6.05
C THR A 329 -19.71 -28.38 4.70
N ASP A 330 -20.90 -28.14 4.18
CA ASP A 330 -21.33 -28.50 2.82
C ASP A 330 -21.83 -27.23 2.13
N VAL A 331 -20.86 -26.35 1.85
CA VAL A 331 -21.13 -25.00 1.34
C VAL A 331 -20.43 -24.76 0.00
N GLN A 332 -21.12 -24.08 -0.90
CA GLN A 332 -20.49 -23.46 -2.06
C GLN A 332 -19.84 -22.15 -1.61
N VAL A 333 -18.54 -22.02 -1.85
CA VAL A 333 -17.76 -20.82 -1.50
C VAL A 333 -17.71 -19.89 -2.70
N LEU A 334 -18.22 -18.67 -2.56
CA LEU A 334 -18.40 -17.71 -3.66
C LEU A 334 -17.92 -16.32 -3.26
N ASP A 335 -17.37 -15.60 -4.23
CA ASP A 335 -17.28 -14.16 -4.19
C ASP A 335 -18.66 -13.56 -4.46
N ILE A 336 -19.01 -12.42 -3.86
CA ILE A 336 -20.30 -11.76 -4.07
C ILE A 336 -20.56 -11.47 -5.56
N ASP A 337 -19.51 -11.17 -6.31
CA ASP A 337 -19.57 -10.88 -7.75
C ASP A 337 -19.92 -12.12 -8.61
N GLU A 338 -19.74 -13.33 -8.04
CA GLU A 338 -20.09 -14.60 -8.69
C GLU A 338 -21.54 -15.01 -8.42
N VAL A 339 -22.29 -14.26 -7.60
CA VAL A 339 -23.62 -14.61 -7.13
C VAL A 339 -24.68 -14.02 -8.07
N GLU A 340 -25.41 -14.90 -8.78
CA GLU A 340 -26.48 -14.49 -9.72
C GLU A 340 -27.66 -13.83 -8.98
N GLU A 341 -28.07 -14.39 -7.83
CA GLU A 341 -29.13 -13.85 -6.97
C GLU A 341 -28.48 -13.39 -5.64
N PRO A 342 -28.26 -12.07 -5.46
CA PRO A 342 -27.69 -11.55 -4.22
C PRO A 342 -28.50 -12.00 -3.01
N PRO A 343 -27.83 -12.35 -1.89
CA PRO A 343 -28.52 -12.66 -0.66
C PRO A 343 -29.36 -11.45 -0.19
N SER A 344 -30.42 -11.71 0.55
CA SER A 344 -31.13 -10.62 1.25
C SER A 344 -30.23 -10.04 2.35
N ASP A 345 -30.64 -8.94 2.99
CA ASP A 345 -29.84 -8.29 4.04
C ASP A 345 -29.48 -9.21 5.21
N GLY A 346 -30.16 -10.34 5.37
CA GLY A 346 -29.85 -11.33 6.39
C GLY A 346 -29.87 -10.77 7.82
N LYS A 347 -29.48 -11.61 8.77
CA LYS A 347 -29.34 -11.20 10.19
C LYS A 347 -27.87 -11.19 10.56
N ASP A 348 -27.41 -10.10 11.19
CA ASP A 348 -26.08 -10.06 11.79
C ASP A 348 -25.95 -11.09 12.89
N LEU A 349 -24.98 -11.97 12.79
CA LEU A 349 -24.62 -12.94 13.80
C LEU A 349 -23.51 -12.43 14.70
N PHE A 350 -22.41 -12.02 14.11
CA PHE A 350 -21.22 -11.54 14.82
C PHE A 350 -20.60 -10.36 14.10
N MET A 351 -19.92 -9.51 14.88
CA MET A 351 -19.16 -8.38 14.40
C MET A 351 -17.75 -8.43 14.99
N SER A 352 -16.76 -8.16 14.15
CA SER A 352 -15.36 -7.92 14.55
C SER A 352 -15.05 -6.45 14.37
N LEU A 353 -14.63 -5.80 15.46
CA LEU A 353 -14.18 -4.40 15.47
C LEU A 353 -12.66 -4.35 15.43
N SER A 354 -12.12 -3.53 14.54
CA SER A 354 -10.68 -3.26 14.52
C SER A 354 -10.23 -2.47 15.77
N PRO A 355 -8.92 -2.44 16.07
CA PRO A 355 -8.34 -1.37 16.87
C PRO A 355 -8.64 0.01 16.28
N PRO A 356 -8.53 1.10 17.07
CA PRO A 356 -8.74 2.45 16.56
C PRO A 356 -7.68 2.84 15.51
N LEU A 357 -8.02 3.78 14.63
CA LEU A 357 -7.11 4.25 13.57
C LEU A 357 -5.75 4.71 14.11
N SER A 358 -5.70 5.27 15.32
CA SER A 358 -4.44 5.65 15.99
C SER A 358 -3.44 4.49 16.09
N GLU A 359 -3.90 3.28 16.39
CA GLU A 359 -3.05 2.08 16.44
C GLU A 359 -2.70 1.56 15.05
N ILE A 360 -3.64 1.63 14.11
CA ILE A 360 -3.44 1.20 12.72
C ILE A 360 -2.36 2.05 12.05
N ILE A 361 -2.42 3.39 12.18
CA ILE A 361 -1.40 4.28 11.61
C ILE A 361 -0.02 4.12 12.29
N ALA A 362 0.02 3.68 13.54
CA ALA A 362 1.29 3.34 14.19
C ALA A 362 1.97 2.15 13.50
N VAL A 363 1.22 1.12 13.12
CA VAL A 363 1.75 0.00 12.29
C VAL A 363 2.20 0.52 10.92
N VAL A 364 1.38 1.36 10.26
CA VAL A 364 1.72 1.96 8.95
C VAL A 364 3.05 2.70 9.02
N ASN A 365 3.26 3.57 10.01
CA ASN A 365 4.43 4.44 10.06
C ASN A 365 5.64 3.76 10.71
N LYS A 366 5.50 3.10 11.87
CA LYS A 366 6.60 2.49 12.63
C LYS A 366 7.16 1.24 11.97
N ARG A 367 6.29 0.34 11.47
CA ARG A 367 6.68 -0.89 10.76
C ARG A 367 6.88 -0.66 9.27
N SER A 368 6.37 0.48 8.74
CA SER A 368 6.32 0.76 7.31
C SER A 368 5.50 -0.28 6.53
N ASN A 369 4.40 -0.75 7.13
CA ASN A 369 3.54 -1.79 6.55
C ASN A 369 2.84 -1.26 5.29
N ASN A 370 3.05 -1.94 4.16
CA ASN A 370 2.52 -1.51 2.86
C ASN A 370 1.04 -1.88 2.70
N PHE A 371 0.66 -3.07 3.19
CA PHE A 371 -0.70 -3.55 3.12
C PHE A 371 -1.65 -2.64 3.90
N TYR A 372 -1.32 -2.33 5.15
CA TYR A 372 -2.11 -1.41 5.98
C TYR A 372 -2.24 -0.03 5.34
N ALA A 373 -1.15 0.47 4.76
CA ALA A 373 -1.17 1.77 4.08
C ALA A 373 -2.10 1.78 2.86
N GLU A 374 -2.10 0.70 2.07
CA GLU A 374 -2.95 0.60 0.89
C GLU A 374 -4.43 0.40 1.25
N GLN A 375 -4.73 -0.46 2.23
CA GLN A 375 -6.09 -0.63 2.76
C GLN A 375 -6.64 0.72 3.27
N LEU A 376 -5.85 1.43 4.08
CA LEU A 376 -6.24 2.74 4.60
C LEU A 376 -6.45 3.77 3.49
N PHE A 377 -5.59 3.78 2.47
CA PHE A 377 -5.72 4.64 1.30
C PHE A 377 -7.06 4.42 0.59
N ARG A 378 -7.42 3.16 0.32
CA ARG A 378 -8.70 2.83 -0.30
C ARG A 378 -9.89 3.11 0.58
N THR A 379 -9.76 2.93 1.89
CA THR A 379 -10.83 3.19 2.86
C THR A 379 -11.37 4.61 2.78
N TYR A 380 -10.50 5.61 2.71
CA TYR A 380 -10.94 6.98 2.55
C TYR A 380 -11.20 7.37 1.09
N GLY A 381 -10.92 6.50 0.13
CA GLY A 381 -11.15 6.73 -1.29
C GLY A 381 -12.64 6.72 -1.67
N TRP A 382 -13.06 7.59 -2.59
CA TRP A 382 -14.38 7.49 -3.17
C TRP A 382 -14.54 6.17 -3.93
N GLY A 383 -15.61 5.44 -3.60
CA GLY A 383 -15.88 4.13 -4.18
C GLY A 383 -14.80 3.09 -3.89
N GLY A 384 -14.09 3.21 -2.76
CA GLY A 384 -13.08 2.25 -2.34
C GLY A 384 -11.91 2.06 -3.31
N SER A 385 -11.66 3.03 -4.19
CA SER A 385 -10.71 2.92 -5.29
C SER A 385 -9.44 3.74 -5.05
N ALA A 386 -8.31 3.26 -5.56
CA ALA A 386 -7.05 4.02 -5.53
C ALA A 386 -7.19 5.38 -6.23
N ARG A 387 -7.92 5.44 -7.34
CA ARG A 387 -8.21 6.71 -8.04
C ARG A 387 -9.06 7.66 -7.19
N GLY A 388 -10.06 7.14 -6.48
CA GLY A 388 -10.88 7.92 -5.55
C GLY A 388 -10.07 8.45 -4.38
N ALA A 389 -9.17 7.62 -3.85
CA ALA A 389 -8.26 7.99 -2.77
C ALA A 389 -7.26 9.09 -3.20
N SER A 390 -6.66 8.94 -4.39
CA SER A 390 -5.79 9.97 -4.98
C SER A 390 -6.47 11.34 -5.06
N LYS A 391 -7.74 11.38 -5.52
CA LYS A 391 -8.52 12.63 -5.60
C LYS A 391 -8.81 13.22 -4.22
N ARG A 392 -9.13 12.39 -3.21
CA ARG A 392 -9.36 12.88 -1.84
C ARG A 392 -8.08 13.38 -1.20
N THR A 393 -6.95 12.73 -1.46
CA THR A 393 -5.63 13.18 -1.04
C THR A 393 -5.27 14.53 -1.68
N ASP A 394 -5.50 14.70 -2.99
CA ASP A 394 -5.28 16.00 -3.68
C ASP A 394 -6.17 17.10 -3.08
N ALA A 395 -7.44 16.81 -2.79
CA ALA A 395 -8.36 17.75 -2.15
C ALA A 395 -7.90 18.15 -0.73
N PHE A 396 -7.43 17.18 0.08
CA PHE A 396 -6.83 17.44 1.38
C PHE A 396 -5.61 18.35 1.27
N LEU A 397 -4.66 18.00 0.39
CA LEU A 397 -3.43 18.76 0.19
C LEU A 397 -3.70 20.20 -0.24
N ARG A 398 -4.62 20.41 -1.20
CA ARG A 398 -5.04 21.76 -1.63
C ARG A 398 -5.69 22.56 -0.50
N ARG A 399 -6.51 21.91 0.33
CA ARG A 399 -7.20 22.56 1.47
C ARG A 399 -6.21 23.07 2.51
N ILE A 400 -5.12 22.37 2.72
CA ILE A 400 -4.05 22.80 3.64
C ILE A 400 -3.00 23.72 2.98
N GLY A 401 -3.24 24.17 1.73
CA GLY A 401 -2.40 25.15 1.03
C GLY A 401 -1.23 24.57 0.23
N VAL A 402 -1.12 23.24 0.12
CA VAL A 402 -0.04 22.58 -0.65
C VAL A 402 -0.25 22.77 -2.15
N ASP A 403 0.81 23.15 -2.86
CA ASP A 403 0.82 23.19 -4.33
C ASP A 403 0.93 21.77 -4.91
N THR A 404 -0.17 21.26 -5.43
CA THR A 404 -0.27 19.88 -5.93
C THR A 404 0.15 19.69 -7.40
N ARG A 405 0.56 20.75 -8.11
CA ARG A 405 0.88 20.68 -9.56
C ARG A 405 1.99 19.71 -9.93
N GLN A 406 2.90 19.41 -9.01
CA GLN A 406 4.01 18.48 -9.20
C GLN A 406 3.86 17.20 -8.35
N LEU A 407 2.69 16.94 -7.83
CA LEU A 407 2.41 15.77 -6.98
C LEU A 407 1.60 14.75 -7.76
N LEU A 408 1.96 13.49 -7.60
CA LEU A 408 1.20 12.34 -8.09
C LEU A 408 1.13 11.31 -6.96
N VAL A 409 -0.08 10.94 -6.58
CA VAL A 409 -0.34 9.92 -5.55
C VAL A 409 -1.12 8.79 -6.21
N ASN A 410 -0.47 7.67 -6.45
CA ASN A 410 -1.07 6.51 -7.10
C ASN A 410 -1.39 5.39 -6.11
N ASP A 411 -0.67 5.33 -5.00
CA ASP A 411 -0.90 4.34 -3.94
C ASP A 411 -0.75 4.95 -2.55
N GLY A 412 -1.16 4.20 -1.54
CA GLY A 412 -1.03 4.61 -0.15
C GLY A 412 0.33 4.28 0.47
N SER A 413 1.07 3.37 -0.12
CA SER A 413 2.27 2.77 0.46
C SER A 413 3.58 3.40 0.03
N GLY A 414 3.61 3.99 -1.17
CA GLY A 414 4.81 4.50 -1.84
C GLY A 414 5.63 3.40 -2.53
N LEU A 415 5.04 2.23 -2.80
CA LEU A 415 5.66 1.22 -3.66
C LEU A 415 5.60 1.62 -5.14
N SER A 416 4.59 2.41 -5.50
CA SER A 416 4.40 2.87 -6.87
C SER A 416 5.56 3.77 -7.32
N ARG A 417 6.16 3.42 -8.44
CA ARG A 417 7.16 4.27 -9.09
C ARG A 417 6.53 5.44 -9.88
N LYS A 418 5.20 5.56 -9.81
CA LYS A 418 4.47 6.68 -10.36
C LYS A 418 4.14 7.75 -9.31
N ASP A 419 4.44 7.49 -8.02
CA ASP A 419 4.28 8.49 -6.98
C ASP A 419 5.35 9.58 -7.09
N LEU A 420 4.93 10.81 -6.96
CA LEU A 420 5.80 11.97 -6.97
C LEU A 420 5.40 12.95 -5.86
N VAL A 421 6.39 13.41 -5.10
CA VAL A 421 6.21 14.41 -4.04
C VAL A 421 7.37 15.39 -4.04
N THR A 422 7.12 16.63 -3.62
CA THR A 422 8.18 17.62 -3.45
C THR A 422 8.61 17.72 -1.97
N PRO A 423 9.88 18.07 -1.66
CA PRO A 423 10.28 18.35 -0.28
C PRO A 423 9.39 19.39 0.40
N ARG A 424 8.98 20.43 -0.34
CA ARG A 424 8.09 21.48 0.16
C ARG A 424 6.73 20.93 0.57
N ALA A 425 6.06 20.19 -0.30
CA ALA A 425 4.78 19.57 0.01
C ALA A 425 4.84 18.65 1.24
N MET A 426 5.94 17.89 1.37
CA MET A 426 6.13 17.01 2.53
C MET A 426 6.26 17.80 3.83
N VAL A 427 7.04 18.90 3.84
CA VAL A 427 7.19 19.75 5.02
C VAL A 427 5.89 20.51 5.34
N GLU A 428 5.14 20.94 4.33
CA GLU A 428 3.84 21.60 4.51
C GLU A 428 2.82 20.65 5.18
N VAL A 429 2.79 19.36 4.77
CA VAL A 429 1.98 18.33 5.45
C VAL A 429 2.42 18.13 6.90
N LEU A 430 3.74 18.04 7.15
CA LEU A 430 4.28 17.91 8.50
C LEU A 430 3.93 19.13 9.36
N ALA A 431 4.08 20.36 8.83
CA ALA A 431 3.72 21.59 9.53
C ALA A 431 2.24 21.61 9.90
N HIS A 432 1.35 21.27 8.96
CA HIS A 432 -0.08 21.18 9.24
C HIS A 432 -0.39 20.16 10.35
N MET A 433 0.21 18.98 10.30
CA MET A 433 -0.04 17.92 11.29
C MET A 433 0.53 18.23 12.67
N SER A 434 1.51 19.12 12.79
CA SER A 434 2.05 19.54 14.10
C SER A 434 1.05 20.33 14.95
N ASP A 435 0.08 20.99 14.31
CA ASP A 435 -0.96 21.79 14.95
C ASP A 435 -2.37 21.17 14.84
N HIS A 436 -2.47 20.02 14.15
CA HIS A 436 -3.73 19.34 13.90
C HIS A 436 -4.39 18.87 15.22
N PRO A 437 -5.74 18.85 15.34
CA PRO A 437 -6.43 18.30 16.52
C PRO A 437 -5.97 16.88 16.89
N GLU A 438 -5.64 16.05 15.90
CA GLU A 438 -5.17 14.66 16.07
C GLU A 438 -3.64 14.55 16.22
N LYS A 439 -2.93 15.64 16.54
CA LYS A 439 -1.47 15.65 16.66
C LYS A 439 -0.90 14.63 17.65
N SER A 440 -1.64 14.30 18.70
CA SER A 440 -1.18 13.29 19.67
C SER A 440 -1.08 11.90 19.04
N ALA A 441 -2.10 11.46 18.31
CA ALA A 441 -2.09 10.21 17.56
C ALA A 441 -1.06 10.25 16.43
N TRP A 442 -0.92 11.40 15.76
CA TRP A 442 0.06 11.62 14.71
C TRP A 442 1.50 11.39 15.19
N PHE A 443 1.95 12.12 16.23
CA PHE A 443 3.30 11.97 16.78
C PHE A 443 3.55 10.58 17.34
N ALA A 444 2.56 9.99 18.03
CA ALA A 444 2.65 8.63 18.55
C ALA A 444 2.84 7.57 17.45
N SER A 445 2.36 7.85 16.23
CA SER A 445 2.50 6.94 15.08
C SER A 445 3.87 6.93 14.44
N LEU A 446 4.65 8.01 14.58
CA LEU A 446 5.96 8.13 13.95
C LEU A 446 7.05 7.38 14.74
N PRO A 447 7.98 6.66 14.07
CA PRO A 447 9.10 6.04 14.75
C PRO A 447 10.06 7.09 15.30
N GLN A 448 10.56 6.84 16.50
CA GLN A 448 11.61 7.64 17.13
C GLN A 448 13.01 7.12 16.80
N GLY A 449 14.01 7.97 16.90
CA GLY A 449 15.40 7.58 16.74
C GLY A 449 15.82 6.51 17.77
N GLY A 450 16.24 5.33 17.28
CA GLY A 450 16.63 4.20 18.12
C GLY A 450 15.47 3.41 18.75
N GLU A 451 14.22 3.67 18.37
CA GLU A 451 13.05 2.95 18.91
C GLU A 451 13.02 1.50 18.40
N ASN A 452 12.94 0.55 19.36
CA ASN A 452 12.92 -0.88 19.07
C ASN A 452 11.71 -1.27 18.18
N ASN A 453 11.90 -2.27 17.33
CA ASN A 453 10.87 -2.79 16.42
C ASN A 453 10.31 -1.75 15.45
N THR A 454 11.07 -0.72 15.11
CA THR A 454 10.71 0.29 14.12
C THR A 454 11.74 0.38 12.99
N THR A 455 11.45 1.18 11.99
CA THR A 455 12.40 1.41 10.88
C THR A 455 13.59 2.29 11.28
N LEU A 456 13.59 2.88 12.48
CA LEU A 456 14.70 3.65 13.05
C LEU A 456 15.43 2.92 14.20
N GLU A 457 15.15 1.65 14.45
CA GLU A 457 15.74 0.85 15.53
C GLU A 457 17.28 0.97 15.62
N TYR A 458 17.96 0.95 14.48
CA TYR A 458 19.44 1.03 14.42
C TYR A 458 19.95 2.37 13.88
N ARG A 459 19.13 3.43 13.93
CA ARG A 459 19.42 4.73 13.36
C ARG A 459 19.10 5.85 14.34
N LEU A 460 19.87 6.94 14.29
CA LEU A 460 19.59 8.20 15.01
C LEU A 460 19.41 8.01 16.53
N HIS A 461 20.12 7.04 17.12
CA HIS A 461 20.13 6.86 18.58
C HIS A 461 20.49 8.17 19.27
N ARG A 462 19.78 8.50 20.35
CA ARG A 462 19.97 9.72 21.16
C ARG A 462 19.73 11.05 20.40
N THR A 463 19.19 10.97 19.19
CA THR A 463 18.73 12.16 18.46
C THR A 463 17.23 12.31 18.68
N PRO A 464 16.74 13.46 19.21
CA PRO A 464 15.31 13.66 19.42
C PRO A 464 14.61 13.88 18.08
N VAL A 465 14.21 12.79 17.43
CA VAL A 465 13.64 12.76 16.09
C VAL A 465 12.44 11.81 16.03
N TRP A 466 11.41 12.22 15.31
CA TRP A 466 10.22 11.45 14.95
C TRP A 466 10.10 11.48 13.43
N ALA A 467 10.42 10.39 12.74
CA ALA A 467 10.53 10.45 11.29
C ALA A 467 10.20 9.15 10.59
N LYS A 468 9.59 9.28 9.40
CA LYS A 468 9.28 8.18 8.51
C LYS A 468 10.39 7.93 7.52
N THR A 469 10.85 6.71 7.43
CA THR A 469 11.84 6.26 6.43
C THR A 469 11.16 5.95 5.09
N GLY A 470 11.90 6.15 3.99
CA GLY A 470 11.54 5.70 2.65
C GLY A 470 12.68 4.93 1.98
N SER A 471 12.38 3.80 1.36
CA SER A 471 13.38 2.97 0.69
C SER A 471 12.76 2.22 -0.49
N LEU A 472 13.30 2.45 -1.69
CA LEU A 472 13.14 1.63 -2.89
C LEU A 472 14.51 1.41 -3.52
N ARG A 473 14.60 0.64 -4.57
CA ARG A 473 15.81 0.53 -5.36
C ARG A 473 16.17 1.90 -5.92
N PHE A 474 17.36 2.42 -5.64
CA PHE A 474 17.87 3.74 -6.03
C PHE A 474 17.12 4.94 -5.42
N VAL A 475 16.37 4.72 -4.33
CA VAL A 475 15.63 5.76 -3.61
C VAL A 475 15.84 5.60 -2.11
N ARG A 476 16.16 6.71 -1.42
CA ARG A 476 16.13 6.85 0.04
C ARG A 476 15.46 8.15 0.41
N ALA A 477 14.67 8.10 1.48
CA ALA A 477 14.03 9.28 2.04
C ALA A 477 13.92 9.19 3.55
N LEU A 478 13.87 10.35 4.20
CA LEU A 478 13.54 10.50 5.60
C LEU A 478 12.87 11.87 5.79
N SER A 479 11.67 11.87 6.35
CA SER A 479 10.92 13.09 6.63
C SER A 479 10.24 13.01 7.98
N GLY A 480 10.16 14.11 8.69
CA GLY A 480 9.61 14.16 10.03
C GLY A 480 10.04 15.40 10.81
N TYR A 481 10.24 15.24 12.10
CA TYR A 481 10.53 16.30 13.04
C TYR A 481 11.81 16.00 13.82
N ALA A 482 12.57 17.06 14.10
CA ALA A 482 13.65 17.05 15.08
C ALA A 482 13.38 18.11 16.14
N GLU A 483 13.75 17.86 17.38
CA GLU A 483 13.68 18.83 18.46
C GLU A 483 15.09 19.30 18.82
N ARG A 484 15.29 20.62 18.87
CA ARG A 484 16.55 21.25 19.23
C ARG A 484 16.71 21.39 20.73
N PRO A 485 17.94 21.60 21.24
CA PRO A 485 18.18 21.79 22.68
C PRO A 485 17.43 22.98 23.32
N ASP A 486 17.06 23.96 22.50
CA ASP A 486 16.26 25.12 22.91
C ASP A 486 14.72 24.83 22.92
N GLY A 487 14.32 23.59 22.60
CA GLY A 487 12.92 23.14 22.56
C GLY A 487 12.21 23.41 21.25
N ARG A 488 12.83 24.12 20.31
CA ARG A 488 12.21 24.37 18.99
C ARG A 488 12.08 23.09 18.18
N ARG A 489 10.94 22.94 17.54
CA ARG A 489 10.66 21.82 16.65
C ARG A 489 10.87 22.20 15.19
N ILE A 490 11.67 21.41 14.50
CA ILE A 490 12.06 21.61 13.12
C ILE A 490 11.44 20.49 12.28
N ALA A 491 10.67 20.84 11.25
CA ALA A 491 10.22 19.90 10.24
C ALA A 491 11.27 19.76 9.14
N PHE A 492 11.46 18.52 8.65
CA PHE A 492 12.40 18.26 7.58
C PHE A 492 11.91 17.19 6.61
N ALA A 493 12.36 17.31 5.36
CA ALA A 493 12.20 16.29 4.34
C ALA A 493 13.49 16.17 3.52
N PHE A 494 14.06 14.96 3.47
CA PHE A 494 15.25 14.62 2.68
C PHE A 494 14.93 13.49 1.72
N PHE A 495 15.17 13.73 0.42
CA PHE A 495 15.00 12.75 -0.64
C PHE A 495 16.30 12.60 -1.42
N ALA A 496 16.70 11.37 -1.67
CA ALA A 496 17.83 11.01 -2.53
C ALA A 496 17.34 9.99 -3.56
N ASN A 497 17.31 10.40 -4.81
CA ASN A 497 16.89 9.57 -5.94
C ASN A 497 18.04 9.33 -6.92
N ASN A 498 17.93 8.28 -7.74
CA ASN A 498 18.79 8.03 -8.90
C ASN A 498 20.29 7.88 -8.58
N TYR A 499 20.64 7.41 -7.40
CA TYR A 499 22.01 7.05 -7.07
C TYR A 499 22.33 5.60 -7.46
N THR A 500 23.58 5.30 -7.76
CA THR A 500 24.04 3.95 -8.16
C THR A 500 24.92 3.28 -7.12
N GLY A 501 25.43 4.06 -6.17
CA GLY A 501 26.29 3.60 -5.09
C GLY A 501 25.56 2.75 -4.02
N PRO A 502 26.31 2.23 -3.02
CA PRO A 502 25.74 1.48 -1.93
C PRO A 502 24.76 2.31 -1.09
N SER A 503 23.56 1.81 -0.90
CA SER A 503 22.46 2.54 -0.23
C SER A 503 22.76 2.97 1.22
N TYR A 504 23.67 2.27 1.91
CA TYR A 504 24.07 2.65 3.27
C TYR A 504 24.79 4.01 3.33
N ARG A 505 25.50 4.42 2.25
CA ARG A 505 26.15 5.72 2.16
C ARG A 505 25.11 6.85 2.15
N VAL A 506 24.11 6.72 1.30
CA VAL A 506 22.97 7.67 1.24
C VAL A 506 22.25 7.73 2.59
N THR A 507 22.01 6.56 3.21
CA THR A 507 21.34 6.51 4.52
C THR A 507 22.17 7.23 5.59
N ARG A 508 23.50 7.07 5.61
CA ARG A 508 24.41 7.76 6.55
C ARG A 508 24.37 9.29 6.31
N THR A 509 24.45 9.73 5.06
CA THR A 509 24.36 11.15 4.72
C THR A 509 23.04 11.75 5.23
N ILE A 510 21.90 11.07 5.04
CA ILE A 510 20.61 11.52 5.57
C ILE A 510 20.65 11.58 7.11
N ASP A 511 21.23 10.60 7.78
CA ASP A 511 21.34 10.61 9.25
C ASP A 511 22.22 11.76 9.75
N ASP A 512 23.32 12.09 9.05
CA ASP A 512 24.19 13.21 9.37
C ASP A 512 23.47 14.55 9.18
N LEU A 513 22.68 14.71 8.10
CA LEU A 513 21.82 15.89 7.90
C LEU A 513 20.82 16.07 9.05
N VAL A 514 20.16 14.99 9.48
CA VAL A 514 19.17 15.06 10.59
C VAL A 514 19.84 15.42 11.90
N ARG A 515 21.05 14.91 12.20
CA ARG A 515 21.80 15.31 13.39
C ARG A 515 22.09 16.81 13.38
N LYS A 516 22.46 17.38 12.22
CA LYS A 516 22.68 18.82 12.08
C LYS A 516 21.40 19.65 12.24
N VAL A 517 20.26 19.13 11.84
CA VAL A 517 18.96 19.78 12.09
C VAL A 517 18.64 19.79 13.58
N ALA A 518 19.00 18.74 14.33
CA ALA A 518 18.73 18.60 15.75
C ALA A 518 19.72 19.36 16.67
N GLU A 519 20.84 19.87 16.14
CA GLU A 519 21.79 20.76 16.82
C GLU A 519 21.27 22.21 16.80
#